data_cf8cd6f831de378931a23c84fef7eb36
#
_entry.id   cf8cd6f831de378931a23c84fef7eb36
#
_cell.length_a   1.000
_cell.length_b   1.000
_cell.length_c   1.000
_cell.angle_alpha   90.00
_cell.angle_beta   90.00
_cell.angle_gamma   90.00
#
_symmetry.space_group_name_H-M   'P 1'
#
loop_
_entity.id
_entity.type
_entity.pdbx_description
1 polymer ?
#
loop_
_entity_poly.entity_id
_entity_poly.type
_entity_poly.pdbx_seq_one_letter_code
_entity_poly.pdbx_strand_id
1 'polypeptide(L)'
;VDAYKLTSEMATTEEYAQQNEYAHSLFVADYAVTHAVSWDKLHAEGLIFGKGYAAGSVEYTMRAPSGGSAATSNYSLGTPQSNEWDRILDKNGGYIKNWGKMESWGQDTSPYTLSNRVVRGYHSPRKFADANTTLDFPYFGFRPVLEVLNPDTLGTDGLKAVTLDLGGGKLGGSPDTIQIIVKTGESFTAPASDGLTRPDGNTGSYFKWLGSDGNLYAPGDNVPAVVTRLTAQFDSSSHSVTITFNGNGGTGTMDSVTVKAGANYTL
;
A
#
# COMPACT_ATOMS: atom_id res chain seq x y z
N VAL A 1 -2.29 11.04 14.93
CA VAL A 1 -1.28 11.24 13.85
C VAL A 1 -0.27 12.24 14.35
N ASP A 2 0.98 11.82 14.50
CA ASP A 2 2.06 12.72 14.89
C ASP A 2 2.46 13.56 13.68
N ALA A 3 2.12 14.83 13.68
CA ALA A 3 2.67 15.77 12.71
C ALA A 3 4.14 16.06 13.09
N TYR A 4 5.04 16.01 12.14
CA TYR A 4 6.42 16.40 12.33
C TYR A 4 6.94 17.24 11.16
N LYS A 5 7.84 18.14 11.47
CA LYS A 5 8.45 19.00 10.47
C LYS A 5 9.61 18.23 9.81
N LEU A 6 9.56 18.07 8.50
CA LEU A 6 10.69 17.62 7.73
C LEU A 6 11.69 18.77 7.58
N THR A 7 12.94 18.43 7.38
CA THR A 7 14.02 19.40 7.15
C THR A 7 14.50 19.33 5.71
N SER A 8 15.14 20.39 5.23
CA SER A 8 15.72 20.45 3.88
C SER A 8 16.73 19.33 3.60
N GLU A 9 17.38 18.81 4.64
CA GLU A 9 18.34 17.70 4.53
C GLU A 9 17.67 16.37 4.14
N MET A 10 16.36 16.30 4.25
CA MET A 10 15.58 15.09 3.89
C MET A 10 15.16 15.08 2.41
N ALA A 11 15.42 16.15 1.68
CA ALA A 11 15.10 16.26 0.27
C ALA A 11 16.35 16.24 -0.60
N THR A 12 16.24 15.73 -1.82
CA THR A 12 17.36 15.62 -2.76
C THR A 12 17.51 16.84 -3.66
N THR A 13 16.52 17.73 -3.67
CA THR A 13 16.54 18.99 -4.41
C THR A 13 15.97 20.11 -3.54
N GLU A 14 16.35 21.37 -3.84
CA GLU A 14 15.85 22.53 -3.12
C GLU A 14 14.33 22.69 -3.26
N GLU A 15 13.75 22.33 -4.41
CA GLU A 15 12.31 22.35 -4.64
C GLU A 15 11.57 21.45 -3.64
N TYR A 16 12.08 20.24 -3.41
CA TYR A 16 11.49 19.32 -2.44
C TYR A 16 11.82 19.70 -1.00
N ALA A 17 12.96 20.36 -0.78
CA ALA A 17 13.31 20.92 0.53
C ALA A 17 12.29 21.97 0.98
N GLN A 18 11.82 22.82 0.08
CA GLN A 18 10.78 23.81 0.37
C GLN A 18 9.45 23.18 0.77
N GLN A 19 9.05 22.08 0.11
CA GLN A 19 7.87 21.32 0.49
C GLN A 19 7.96 20.76 1.91
N ASN A 20 9.16 20.45 2.37
CA ASN A 20 9.41 19.90 3.68
C ASN A 20 9.43 20.96 4.81
N GLU A 21 9.35 22.23 4.49
CA GLU A 21 9.29 23.32 5.49
C GLU A 21 7.90 23.48 6.12
N TYR A 22 6.88 22.91 5.51
CA TYR A 22 5.50 23.00 6.00
C TYR A 22 5.16 21.86 6.97
N ALA A 23 4.33 22.19 7.94
CA ALA A 23 3.74 21.14 8.80
C ALA A 23 2.86 20.24 7.97
N HIS A 24 3.12 18.93 8.02
CA HIS A 24 2.37 17.93 7.29
C HIS A 24 2.30 16.62 8.05
N SER A 25 1.39 15.76 7.65
CA SER A 25 1.26 14.40 8.16
C SER A 25 1.74 13.42 7.12
N LEU A 26 2.54 12.45 7.57
CA LEU A 26 2.98 11.33 6.74
C LEU A 26 2.31 10.04 7.19
N PHE A 27 1.75 9.33 6.23
CA PHE A 27 1.25 7.97 6.41
C PHE A 27 2.17 7.05 5.62
N VAL A 28 2.80 6.12 6.29
CA VAL A 28 3.80 5.22 5.70
C VAL A 28 3.16 3.87 5.45
N ALA A 29 3.34 3.34 4.24
CA ALA A 29 2.93 1.97 3.96
C ALA A 29 3.76 0.99 4.80
N ASP A 30 3.10 0.15 5.59
CA ASP A 30 3.74 -0.90 6.39
C ASP A 30 4.54 -1.86 5.52
N TYR A 31 4.08 -2.10 4.29
CA TYR A 31 4.63 -3.03 3.30
C TYR A 31 5.02 -2.31 2.02
N ALA A 32 5.94 -2.89 1.28
CA ALA A 32 6.12 -2.52 -0.12
C ALA A 32 4.85 -2.90 -0.89
N VAL A 33 4.23 -1.91 -1.54
CA VAL A 33 2.94 -2.10 -2.27
C VAL A 33 3.14 -2.76 -3.64
N THR A 34 4.36 -2.73 -4.16
CA THR A 34 4.77 -3.44 -5.37
C THR A 34 6.24 -3.81 -5.28
N HIS A 35 6.67 -4.76 -6.12
CA HIS A 35 8.05 -5.20 -6.23
C HIS A 35 8.39 -5.48 -7.71
N ALA A 36 9.64 -5.86 -7.97
CA ALA A 36 10.17 -6.01 -9.33
C ALA A 36 9.96 -4.74 -10.17
N VAL A 37 10.30 -3.60 -9.59
CA VAL A 37 10.13 -2.28 -10.19
C VAL A 37 11.42 -1.47 -10.08
N SER A 38 11.85 -0.85 -11.17
CA SER A 38 13.02 0.02 -11.19
C SER A 38 12.67 1.41 -10.65
N TRP A 39 13.69 2.11 -10.16
CA TRP A 39 13.55 3.50 -9.74
C TRP A 39 13.13 4.39 -10.92
N ASP A 40 13.72 4.17 -12.11
CA ASP A 40 13.40 4.94 -13.31
C ASP A 40 11.93 4.82 -13.70
N LYS A 41 11.34 3.62 -13.57
CA LYS A 41 9.92 3.41 -13.82
C LYS A 41 9.06 4.16 -12.81
N LEU A 42 9.39 4.09 -11.53
CA LEU A 42 8.67 4.85 -10.49
C LEU A 42 8.81 6.36 -10.71
N HIS A 43 9.99 6.81 -11.11
CA HIS A 43 10.25 8.23 -11.41
C HIS A 43 9.43 8.72 -12.62
N ALA A 44 9.38 7.94 -13.69
CA ALA A 44 8.59 8.26 -14.88
C ALA A 44 7.09 8.38 -14.57
N GLU A 45 6.59 7.61 -13.58
CA GLU A 45 5.22 7.70 -13.08
C GLU A 45 5.01 8.82 -12.04
N GLY A 46 6.03 9.59 -11.70
CA GLY A 46 5.99 10.65 -10.69
C GLY A 46 5.99 10.18 -9.25
N LEU A 47 6.19 8.87 -9.00
CA LEU A 47 6.02 8.26 -7.68
C LEU A 47 7.24 8.42 -6.76
N ILE A 48 8.36 8.90 -7.27
CA ILE A 48 9.55 9.13 -6.44
C ILE A 48 9.42 10.40 -5.63
N PHE A 49 9.13 11.52 -6.30
CA PHE A 49 9.15 12.85 -5.67
C PHE A 49 7.76 13.39 -5.34
N GLY A 50 6.74 12.83 -5.91
CA GLY A 50 5.38 13.13 -5.55
C GLY A 50 4.40 13.09 -6.71
N LYS A 51 3.31 12.38 -6.51
CA LYS A 51 2.15 12.32 -7.41
C LYS A 51 0.90 12.53 -6.59
N GLY A 52 0.00 13.37 -7.07
CA GLY A 52 -1.29 13.59 -6.43
C GLY A 52 -2.08 12.28 -6.35
N TYR A 53 -2.62 12.02 -5.20
CA TYR A 53 -3.46 10.87 -4.92
C TYR A 53 -4.62 11.31 -4.02
N ALA A 54 -5.84 10.96 -4.38
CA ALA A 54 -7.03 11.28 -3.60
C ALA A 54 -7.68 10.02 -3.05
N ALA A 55 -8.00 10.02 -1.77
CA ALA A 55 -8.73 8.95 -1.12
C ALA A 55 -9.63 9.51 -0.02
N GLY A 56 -10.91 9.12 -0.02
CA GLY A 56 -11.85 9.54 1.01
C GLY A 56 -11.98 11.06 1.16
N SER A 57 -12.00 11.82 0.07
CA SER A 57 -12.05 13.28 0.05
C SER A 57 -10.81 13.99 0.60
N VAL A 58 -9.72 13.28 0.81
CA VAL A 58 -8.43 13.84 1.22
C VAL A 58 -7.46 13.74 0.06
N GLU A 59 -6.78 14.83 -0.24
CA GLU A 59 -5.72 14.88 -1.22
C GLU A 59 -4.38 14.60 -0.55
N TYR A 60 -3.65 13.67 -1.12
CA TYR A 60 -2.32 13.26 -0.67
C TYR A 60 -1.31 13.48 -1.79
N THR A 61 -0.07 13.69 -1.42
CA THR A 61 1.06 13.46 -2.31
C THR A 61 1.63 12.09 -2.01
N MET A 62 1.55 11.16 -2.98
CA MET A 62 2.16 9.85 -2.88
C MET A 62 3.59 9.91 -3.41
N ARG A 63 4.57 9.50 -2.62
CA ARG A 63 5.98 9.52 -3.00
C ARG A 63 6.80 8.45 -2.29
N ALA A 64 8.02 8.25 -2.74
CA ALA A 64 8.98 7.45 -1.98
C ALA A 64 9.43 8.22 -0.71
N PRO A 65 9.80 7.52 0.37
CA PRO A 65 10.44 8.17 1.51
C PRO A 65 11.87 8.59 1.17
N SER A 66 12.39 9.59 1.85
CA SER A 66 13.84 9.80 1.85
C SER A 66 14.52 8.69 2.66
N GLY A 67 15.59 8.13 2.09
CA GLY A 67 16.37 7.03 2.67
C GLY A 67 17.72 7.48 3.26
N GLY A 68 18.08 8.75 3.07
CA GLY A 68 19.35 9.33 3.49
C GLY A 68 20.46 9.17 2.45
N SER A 69 21.30 10.16 2.33
CA SER A 69 22.43 10.20 1.38
C SER A 69 23.81 10.24 2.07
N ALA A 70 23.83 10.22 3.39
CA ALA A 70 25.09 10.28 4.11
C ALA A 70 25.86 8.96 3.99
N ALA A 71 27.09 9.06 3.51
CA ALA A 71 28.04 7.96 3.52
C ALA A 71 28.37 7.58 4.97
N THR A 72 27.93 6.41 5.39
CA THR A 72 28.50 5.78 6.57
C THR A 72 29.49 4.71 6.11
N SER A 73 30.56 4.53 6.83
CA SER A 73 31.51 3.45 6.56
C SER A 73 30.91 2.04 6.76
N ASN A 74 29.66 1.99 7.20
CA ASN A 74 28.92 0.77 7.46
C ASN A 74 27.59 0.79 6.70
N TYR A 75 27.54 0.02 5.62
CA TYR A 75 26.33 -0.20 4.82
C TYR A 75 25.12 -0.75 5.61
N SER A 76 25.32 -1.16 6.84
CA SER A 76 24.27 -1.72 7.67
C SER A 76 23.46 -0.68 8.44
N LEU A 77 23.95 0.55 8.53
CA LEU A 77 23.37 1.60 9.37
C LEU A 77 23.25 2.87 8.55
N GLY A 78 22.05 3.21 8.13
CA GLY A 78 21.76 4.53 7.62
C GLY A 78 22.04 5.60 8.67
N THR A 79 22.09 6.85 8.25
CA THR A 79 22.25 7.96 9.18
C THR A 79 20.89 8.31 9.76
N PRO A 80 20.58 7.97 11.03
CA PRO A 80 19.21 7.97 11.54
C PRO A 80 18.59 9.36 11.76
N GLN A 81 19.28 10.45 11.48
CA GLN A 81 18.79 11.77 11.89
C GLN A 81 18.39 12.69 10.75
N SER A 82 18.76 12.39 9.52
CA SER A 82 18.59 13.26 8.37
C SER A 82 17.65 12.73 7.29
N ASN A 83 16.94 11.65 7.56
CA ASN A 83 16.01 11.06 6.58
C ASN A 83 14.74 10.52 7.22
N GLU A 84 13.68 10.40 6.41
CA GLU A 84 12.37 9.94 6.88
C GLU A 84 12.39 8.48 7.32
N TRP A 85 13.09 7.63 6.58
CA TRP A 85 13.12 6.20 6.86
C TRP A 85 13.62 5.90 8.28
N ASP A 86 14.75 6.47 8.66
CA ASP A 86 15.30 6.26 10.00
C ASP A 86 14.47 6.94 11.08
N ARG A 87 13.89 8.11 10.81
CA ARG A 87 12.96 8.77 11.75
C ARG A 87 11.69 7.97 12.00
N ILE A 88 11.17 7.29 10.98
CA ILE A 88 10.02 6.39 11.13
C ILE A 88 10.39 5.22 12.06
N LEU A 89 11.56 4.62 11.85
CA LEU A 89 12.05 3.50 12.66
C LEU A 89 12.41 3.93 14.10
N ASP A 90 12.85 5.17 14.31
CA ASP A 90 13.12 5.71 15.64
C ASP A 90 11.83 5.91 16.46
N LYS A 91 10.72 6.21 15.79
CA LYS A 91 9.41 6.26 16.43
C LYS A 91 8.93 4.88 16.85
N ASN A 92 9.01 3.91 15.94
CA ASN A 92 8.68 2.51 16.20
C ASN A 92 9.31 1.61 15.14
N GLY A 93 10.20 0.73 15.55
CA GLY A 93 10.87 -0.22 14.66
C GLY A 93 9.93 -1.18 13.92
N GLY A 94 8.68 -1.34 14.38
CA GLY A 94 7.66 -2.16 13.76
C GLY A 94 6.85 -1.44 12.66
N TYR A 95 7.04 -0.15 12.41
CA TYR A 95 6.31 0.58 11.36
C TYR A 95 6.76 0.17 9.94
N ILE A 96 7.97 -0.29 9.78
CA ILE A 96 8.47 -0.83 8.51
C ILE A 96 8.44 -2.35 8.60
N LYS A 97 7.45 -2.98 7.99
CA LYS A 97 7.30 -4.43 7.94
C LYS A 97 7.77 -4.98 6.59
N ASN A 98 7.90 -6.30 6.51
CA ASN A 98 8.26 -7.01 5.27
C ASN A 98 9.52 -6.46 4.56
N TRP A 99 10.50 -6.08 5.35
CA TRP A 99 11.80 -5.60 4.87
C TRP A 99 12.76 -6.77 4.56
N GLY A 100 12.52 -7.94 5.14
CA GLY A 100 13.37 -9.12 4.94
C GLY A 100 13.35 -9.58 3.48
N LYS A 101 14.52 -9.59 2.84
CA LYS A 101 14.70 -9.87 1.41
C LYS A 101 13.93 -8.92 0.48
N MET A 102 13.59 -7.73 0.97
CA MET A 102 12.93 -6.68 0.20
C MET A 102 13.67 -5.36 0.45
N GLU A 103 14.13 -4.73 -0.61
CA GLU A 103 14.66 -3.37 -0.61
C GLU A 103 13.58 -2.41 -1.08
N SER A 104 13.50 -1.26 -0.44
CA SER A 104 12.57 -0.20 -0.83
C SER A 104 13.35 0.97 -1.39
N TRP A 105 12.96 1.43 -2.58
CA TRP A 105 13.54 2.60 -3.20
C TRP A 105 13.28 3.86 -2.37
N GLY A 106 14.33 4.66 -2.18
CA GLY A 106 14.27 6.00 -1.62
C GLY A 106 14.41 7.08 -2.70
N GLN A 107 14.22 8.34 -2.30
CA GLN A 107 14.39 9.49 -3.18
C GLN A 107 15.87 9.80 -3.46
N ASP A 108 16.74 9.50 -2.51
CA ASP A 108 18.10 10.07 -2.42
C ASP A 108 19.03 9.44 -3.44
N THR A 109 19.92 10.29 -3.96
CA THR A 109 21.05 9.85 -4.78
C THR A 109 22.09 9.16 -3.89
N SER A 110 22.69 8.10 -4.40
CA SER A 110 23.78 7.43 -3.72
C SER A 110 24.95 8.39 -3.46
N PRO A 111 25.54 8.38 -2.28
CA PRO A 111 26.77 9.14 -2.01
C PRO A 111 28.00 8.60 -2.76
N TYR A 112 27.89 7.41 -3.36
CA TYR A 112 29.00 6.73 -4.02
C TYR A 112 28.98 6.88 -5.54
N THR A 113 27.79 6.97 -6.15
CA THR A 113 27.65 7.13 -7.60
C THR A 113 26.31 7.76 -8.00
N LEU A 114 26.37 8.72 -8.91
CA LEU A 114 25.20 9.47 -9.36
C LEU A 114 24.17 8.64 -10.11
N SER A 115 24.56 7.49 -10.67
CA SER A 115 23.66 6.59 -11.37
C SER A 115 22.85 5.68 -10.43
N ASN A 116 23.16 5.70 -9.15
CA ASN A 116 22.49 4.87 -8.15
C ASN A 116 21.57 5.71 -7.25
N ARG A 117 20.56 5.05 -6.73
CA ARG A 117 19.66 5.59 -5.72
C ARG A 117 19.69 4.72 -4.47
N VAL A 118 19.41 5.36 -3.36
CA VAL A 118 19.37 4.71 -2.07
C VAL A 118 18.24 3.70 -2.02
N VAL A 119 18.53 2.53 -1.48
CA VAL A 119 17.56 1.49 -1.12
C VAL A 119 17.72 1.12 0.35
N ARG A 120 16.62 0.78 0.98
CA ARG A 120 16.57 0.47 2.42
C ARG A 120 15.89 -0.88 2.64
N GLY A 121 16.40 -1.65 3.61
CA GLY A 121 15.82 -2.95 3.96
C GLY A 121 16.72 -4.13 3.64
N TYR A 122 16.13 -5.27 3.26
CA TYR A 122 16.73 -6.55 2.88
C TYR A 122 17.28 -7.38 4.05
N HIS A 123 18.35 -6.96 4.72
CA HIS A 123 18.97 -7.70 5.84
C HIS A 123 18.49 -7.22 7.20
N SER A 124 18.12 -5.97 7.31
CA SER A 124 17.52 -5.37 8.50
C SER A 124 16.66 -4.17 8.07
N PRO A 125 15.72 -3.72 8.90
CA PRO A 125 14.91 -2.55 8.56
C PRO A 125 15.77 -1.29 8.38
N ARG A 126 16.92 -1.20 9.01
CA ARG A 126 17.84 -0.05 8.92
C ARG A 126 18.95 -0.21 7.87
N LYS A 127 19.05 -1.37 7.23
CA LYS A 127 20.12 -1.53 6.24
C LYS A 127 20.00 -0.44 5.17
N PHE A 128 21.13 0.22 4.94
CA PHE A 128 21.35 1.16 3.86
C PHE A 128 22.14 0.48 2.74
N ALA A 129 21.72 0.66 1.51
CA ALA A 129 22.44 0.28 0.30
C ALA A 129 22.10 1.23 -0.83
N ASP A 130 22.67 1.01 -1.98
CA ASP A 130 22.33 1.71 -3.21
C ASP A 130 22.26 0.74 -4.37
N ALA A 131 21.50 1.11 -5.39
CA ALA A 131 21.34 0.31 -6.60
C ALA A 131 21.19 1.21 -7.83
N ASN A 132 21.61 0.71 -8.98
CA ASN A 132 21.41 1.40 -10.24
C ASN A 132 19.92 1.57 -10.54
N THR A 133 19.55 2.74 -11.02
CA THR A 133 18.16 3.15 -11.22
C THR A 133 17.36 2.28 -12.19
N THR A 134 18.05 1.57 -13.08
CA THR A 134 17.43 0.69 -14.09
C THR A 134 17.07 -0.70 -13.58
N LEU A 135 17.60 -1.10 -12.42
CA LEU A 135 17.41 -2.46 -11.90
C LEU A 135 15.99 -2.68 -11.39
N ASP A 136 15.39 -3.80 -11.78
CA ASP A 136 14.02 -4.21 -11.43
C ASP A 136 13.97 -5.63 -10.84
N PHE A 137 15.02 -6.05 -10.14
CA PHE A 137 15.05 -7.38 -9.52
C PHE A 137 13.85 -7.61 -8.60
N PRO A 138 13.44 -8.88 -8.39
CA PRO A 138 12.26 -9.23 -7.59
C PRO A 138 12.25 -8.67 -6.16
N TYR A 139 13.39 -8.30 -5.62
CA TYR A 139 13.52 -7.74 -4.27
C TYR A 139 13.52 -6.21 -4.23
N PHE A 140 13.50 -5.51 -5.37
CA PHE A 140 13.32 -4.06 -5.38
C PHE A 140 11.85 -3.70 -5.34
N GLY A 141 11.45 -2.98 -4.31
CA GLY A 141 10.07 -2.64 -4.04
C GLY A 141 9.84 -1.13 -3.90
N PHE A 142 8.57 -0.77 -3.97
CA PHE A 142 8.09 0.57 -3.70
C PHE A 142 7.25 0.59 -2.43
N ARG A 143 7.70 1.37 -1.46
CA ARG A 143 7.00 1.62 -0.20
C ARG A 143 6.65 3.10 -0.15
N PRO A 144 5.43 3.49 -0.52
CA PRO A 144 5.04 4.89 -0.53
C PRO A 144 4.88 5.45 0.86
N VAL A 145 5.10 6.73 0.95
CA VAL A 145 4.51 7.61 1.95
C VAL A 145 3.40 8.42 1.30
N LEU A 146 2.31 8.63 2.02
CA LEU A 146 1.26 9.57 1.67
C LEU A 146 1.43 10.80 2.54
N GLU A 147 1.67 11.92 1.92
CA GLU A 147 1.87 13.20 2.57
C GLU A 147 0.65 14.09 2.40
N VAL A 148 0.15 14.63 3.50
CA VAL A 148 -0.93 15.63 3.49
C VAL A 148 -0.27 16.99 3.67
N LEU A 149 -0.14 17.72 2.57
CA LEU A 149 0.54 19.02 2.54
C LEU A 149 -0.30 20.17 3.08
N ASN A 150 -1.62 20.01 3.05
CA ASN A 150 -2.54 21.04 3.53
C ASN A 150 -3.28 20.55 4.77
N PRO A 151 -2.93 21.02 5.97
CA PRO A 151 -3.63 20.65 7.19
C PRO A 151 -5.12 21.10 7.18
N ASP A 152 -5.48 22.10 6.41
CA ASP A 152 -6.88 22.54 6.30
C ASP A 152 -7.78 21.50 5.63
N THR A 153 -7.20 20.58 4.84
CA THR A 153 -7.95 19.46 4.24
C THR A 153 -8.35 18.41 5.28
N LEU A 154 -7.71 18.40 6.45
CA LEU A 154 -8.03 17.49 7.55
C LEU A 154 -9.34 17.86 8.28
N GLY A 155 -9.80 19.10 8.13
CA GLY A 155 -10.99 19.60 8.82
C GLY A 155 -10.85 19.60 10.35
N THR A 156 -11.89 20.03 11.07
CA THR A 156 -11.94 20.03 12.54
C THR A 156 -11.90 18.61 13.14
N ASP A 157 -12.41 17.65 12.39
CA ASP A 157 -12.50 16.25 12.84
C ASP A 157 -11.30 15.40 12.41
N GLY A 158 -10.43 15.94 11.53
CA GLY A 158 -9.17 15.32 11.14
C GLY A 158 -9.32 14.02 10.36
N LEU A 159 -8.30 13.19 10.45
CA LEU A 159 -8.24 11.85 9.86
C LEU A 159 -8.37 10.79 10.95
N LYS A 160 -8.97 9.66 10.60
CA LYS A 160 -8.99 8.46 11.42
C LYS A 160 -8.45 7.26 10.68
N ALA A 161 -7.90 6.31 11.41
CA ALA A 161 -7.54 5.01 10.89
C ALA A 161 -8.74 4.06 10.97
N VAL A 162 -8.98 3.30 9.91
CA VAL A 162 -9.89 2.16 9.89
C VAL A 162 -9.05 0.90 9.73
N THR A 163 -9.23 -0.06 10.63
CA THR A 163 -8.50 -1.32 10.60
C THR A 163 -9.12 -2.26 9.58
N LEU A 164 -8.32 -2.76 8.65
CA LEU A 164 -8.68 -3.89 7.80
C LEU A 164 -8.10 -5.16 8.40
N ASP A 165 -8.97 -6.05 8.82
CA ASP A 165 -8.64 -7.41 9.22
C ASP A 165 -8.84 -8.33 8.02
N LEU A 166 -7.82 -9.04 7.63
CA LEU A 166 -7.86 -9.87 6.44
C LEU A 166 -8.64 -11.18 6.62
N GLY A 167 -9.26 -11.42 7.78
CA GLY A 167 -10.12 -12.59 8.04
C GLY A 167 -9.39 -13.93 7.85
N GLY A 168 -8.09 -13.98 8.14
CA GLY A 168 -7.22 -15.12 7.88
C GLY A 168 -6.63 -15.17 6.47
N GLY A 169 -7.02 -14.25 5.59
CA GLY A 169 -6.38 -14.05 4.29
C GLY A 169 -5.04 -13.37 4.39
N LYS A 170 -4.43 -13.09 3.24
CA LYS A 170 -3.14 -12.39 3.13
C LYS A 170 -3.17 -11.35 2.04
N LEU A 171 -2.50 -10.22 2.28
CA LEU A 171 -2.22 -9.24 1.25
C LEU A 171 -0.71 -9.14 1.03
N GLY A 172 -0.26 -9.32 -0.22
CA GLY A 172 1.18 -9.37 -0.52
C GLY A 172 1.93 -10.47 0.26
N GLY A 173 1.23 -11.55 0.63
CA GLY A 173 1.79 -12.65 1.43
C GLY A 173 1.74 -12.43 2.95
N SER A 174 1.38 -11.24 3.44
CA SER A 174 1.26 -10.95 4.88
C SER A 174 -0.16 -11.17 5.40
N PRO A 175 -0.32 -11.81 6.58
CA PRO A 175 -1.60 -11.94 7.27
C PRO A 175 -1.90 -10.76 8.21
N ASP A 176 -1.03 -9.75 8.27
CA ASP A 176 -1.17 -8.65 9.21
C ASP A 176 -2.39 -7.76 8.91
N THR A 177 -2.94 -7.16 9.95
CA THR A 177 -3.97 -6.13 9.79
C THR A 177 -3.38 -4.88 9.14
N ILE A 178 -4.19 -4.21 8.33
CA ILE A 178 -3.82 -3.00 7.60
C ILE A 178 -4.60 -1.83 8.18
N GLN A 179 -3.98 -0.65 8.19
CA GLN A 179 -4.67 0.59 8.52
C GLN A 179 -4.90 1.38 7.23
N ILE A 180 -6.16 1.68 6.91
CA ILE A 180 -6.50 2.69 5.92
C ILE A 180 -6.84 3.99 6.62
N ILE A 181 -6.49 5.10 5.99
CA ILE A 181 -6.74 6.43 6.52
C ILE A 181 -7.93 7.02 5.78
N VAL A 182 -8.91 7.44 6.55
CA VAL A 182 -10.14 8.05 6.04
C VAL A 182 -10.43 9.33 6.79
N LYS A 183 -11.26 10.19 6.21
CA LYS A 183 -11.66 11.43 6.87
C LYS A 183 -12.68 11.14 7.99
N THR A 184 -12.44 11.70 9.16
CA THR A 184 -13.34 11.57 10.30
C THR A 184 -14.68 12.21 9.97
N GLY A 185 -15.77 11.53 10.32
CA GLY A 185 -17.13 12.04 10.09
C GLY A 185 -17.67 11.82 8.67
N GLU A 186 -16.84 11.42 7.70
CA GLU A 186 -17.27 11.13 6.33
C GLU A 186 -17.32 9.63 6.05
N SER A 187 -18.21 9.23 5.16
CA SER A 187 -18.23 7.88 4.63
C SER A 187 -17.03 7.65 3.69
N PHE A 188 -16.62 6.41 3.54
CA PHE A 188 -15.50 6.02 2.70
C PHE A 188 -15.84 4.79 1.86
N THR A 189 -15.06 4.54 0.83
CA THR A 189 -15.24 3.39 -0.06
C THR A 189 -14.64 2.14 0.51
N ALA A 190 -15.38 1.04 0.54
CA ALA A 190 -14.88 -0.28 0.93
C ALA A 190 -13.72 -0.70 0.00
N PRO A 191 -12.57 -1.12 0.55
CA PRO A 191 -11.41 -1.45 -0.25
C PRO A 191 -11.67 -2.57 -1.28
N ALA A 192 -10.97 -2.47 -2.42
CA ALA A 192 -10.97 -3.52 -3.42
C ALA A 192 -10.28 -4.80 -2.92
N SER A 193 -10.48 -5.90 -3.66
CA SER A 193 -9.92 -7.21 -3.32
C SER A 193 -8.56 -7.49 -3.96
N ASP A 194 -8.03 -6.54 -4.72
CA ASP A 194 -6.82 -6.74 -5.51
C ASP A 194 -5.63 -7.16 -4.63
N GLY A 195 -5.02 -8.27 -4.98
CA GLY A 195 -3.89 -8.83 -4.24
C GLY A 195 -4.23 -9.54 -2.94
N LEU A 196 -5.50 -9.61 -2.55
CA LEU A 196 -5.94 -10.35 -1.37
C LEU A 196 -6.01 -11.86 -1.69
N THR A 197 -5.28 -12.65 -0.93
CA THR A 197 -5.30 -14.12 -1.01
C THR A 197 -6.17 -14.66 0.12
N ARG A 198 -7.06 -15.57 -0.19
CA ARG A 198 -7.97 -16.24 0.77
C ARG A 198 -7.18 -17.15 1.71
N PRO A 199 -7.75 -17.53 2.86
CA PRO A 199 -7.12 -18.50 3.77
C PRO A 199 -6.82 -19.86 3.12
N ASP A 200 -7.59 -20.25 2.11
CA ASP A 200 -7.41 -21.49 1.32
C ASP A 200 -6.34 -21.34 0.21
N GLY A 201 -5.69 -20.19 0.10
CA GLY A 201 -4.64 -19.90 -0.88
C GLY A 201 -5.16 -19.45 -2.24
N ASN A 202 -6.47 -19.44 -2.46
CA ASN A 202 -7.04 -18.95 -3.72
C ASN A 202 -7.05 -17.42 -3.76
N THR A 203 -6.82 -16.83 -4.94
CA THR A 203 -7.06 -15.41 -5.18
C THR A 203 -8.57 -15.20 -5.28
N GLY A 204 -9.12 -14.44 -4.33
CA GLY A 204 -10.52 -14.51 -4.15
C GLY A 204 -11.34 -13.36 -4.61
N SER A 205 -12.32 -13.65 -5.41
CA SER A 205 -13.33 -12.73 -5.87
C SER A 205 -14.63 -12.73 -5.06
N TYR A 206 -14.79 -13.62 -4.09
CA TYR A 206 -16.04 -13.71 -3.30
C TYR A 206 -15.77 -13.45 -1.83
N PHE A 207 -15.72 -12.18 -1.47
CA PHE A 207 -15.76 -11.78 -0.08
C PHE A 207 -16.52 -10.46 0.08
N LYS A 208 -16.94 -10.20 1.29
CA LYS A 208 -17.46 -8.91 1.72
C LYS A 208 -16.69 -8.46 2.96
N TRP A 209 -16.71 -7.20 3.20
CA TRP A 209 -16.19 -6.63 4.43
C TRP A 209 -17.30 -6.61 5.48
N LEU A 210 -17.10 -7.26 6.61
CA LEU A 210 -17.95 -7.10 7.78
C LEU A 210 -17.50 -5.86 8.54
N GLY A 211 -18.34 -4.85 8.59
CA GLY A 211 -18.09 -3.62 9.35
C GLY A 211 -18.24 -3.83 10.85
N SER A 212 -17.58 -2.97 11.65
CA SER A 212 -17.76 -2.91 13.09
C SER A 212 -19.18 -2.53 13.54
N ASP A 213 -20.00 -2.08 12.60
CA ASP A 213 -21.44 -1.82 12.77
C ASP A 213 -22.33 -3.04 12.51
N GLY A 214 -21.72 -4.19 12.14
CA GLY A 214 -22.39 -5.45 11.85
C GLY A 214 -22.93 -5.59 10.42
N ASN A 215 -22.76 -4.58 9.55
CA ASN A 215 -23.18 -4.64 8.16
C ASN A 215 -22.10 -5.24 7.25
N LEU A 216 -22.54 -5.79 6.11
CA LEU A 216 -21.67 -6.34 5.08
C LEU A 216 -21.56 -5.38 3.90
N TYR A 217 -20.33 -5.06 3.52
CA TYR A 217 -19.99 -4.17 2.41
C TYR A 217 -19.25 -4.93 1.32
N ALA A 218 -19.73 -4.87 0.08
CA ALA A 218 -18.96 -5.34 -1.05
C ALA A 218 -17.79 -4.36 -1.34
N PRO A 219 -16.69 -4.83 -1.95
CA PRO A 219 -15.68 -3.93 -2.48
C PRO A 219 -16.30 -2.83 -3.34
N GLY A 220 -15.97 -1.57 -3.06
CA GLY A 220 -16.54 -0.42 -3.74
C GLY A 220 -17.79 0.18 -3.09
N ASP A 221 -18.42 -0.50 -2.14
CA ASP A 221 -19.58 0.04 -1.41
C ASP A 221 -19.19 1.23 -0.54
N ASN A 222 -20.18 2.10 -0.30
CA ASN A 222 -20.03 3.22 0.62
C ASN A 222 -20.16 2.75 2.08
N VAL A 223 -19.13 2.97 2.87
CA VAL A 223 -19.05 2.56 4.29
C VAL A 223 -19.30 3.78 5.18
N PRO A 224 -20.24 3.71 6.13
CA PRO A 224 -20.53 4.82 7.03
C PRO A 224 -19.33 5.24 7.89
N ALA A 225 -19.28 6.52 8.22
CA ALA A 225 -18.21 7.11 9.03
C ALA A 225 -18.03 6.47 10.42
N VAL A 226 -19.05 5.83 10.97
CA VAL A 226 -18.98 5.18 12.29
C VAL A 226 -18.16 3.89 12.29
N VAL A 227 -17.95 3.30 11.12
CA VAL A 227 -17.18 2.07 10.99
C VAL A 227 -15.70 2.35 11.24
N THR A 228 -15.10 1.57 12.16
CA THR A 228 -13.69 1.69 12.55
C THR A 228 -12.86 0.44 12.22
N ARG A 229 -13.55 -0.65 11.84
CA ARG A 229 -12.94 -1.91 11.46
C ARG A 229 -13.75 -2.56 10.35
N LEU A 230 -13.06 -3.11 9.39
CA LEU A 230 -13.61 -3.99 8.37
C LEU A 230 -12.89 -5.33 8.44
N THR A 231 -13.64 -6.43 8.54
CA THR A 231 -13.10 -7.80 8.57
C THR A 231 -13.51 -8.53 7.30
N ALA A 232 -12.55 -9.06 6.57
CA ALA A 232 -12.83 -9.84 5.37
C ALA A 232 -13.61 -11.12 5.72
N GLN A 233 -14.77 -11.29 5.13
CA GLN A 233 -15.61 -12.48 5.21
C GLN A 233 -15.55 -13.18 3.86
N PHE A 234 -14.86 -14.30 3.80
CA PHE A 234 -14.74 -15.09 2.59
C PHE A 234 -15.93 -16.06 2.51
N ASP A 235 -16.65 -16.01 1.40
CA ASP A 235 -17.64 -17.04 1.13
C ASP A 235 -16.95 -18.40 1.01
N SER A 236 -17.62 -19.45 1.51
CA SER A 236 -17.13 -20.81 1.34
C SER A 236 -16.93 -21.11 -0.15
N SER A 237 -15.88 -21.84 -0.48
CA SER A 237 -15.47 -22.20 -1.84
C SER A 237 -16.50 -23.00 -2.67
N SER A 238 -17.71 -23.13 -2.17
CA SER A 238 -18.79 -23.94 -2.77
C SER A 238 -19.87 -23.12 -3.48
N HIS A 239 -19.59 -21.89 -3.88
CA HIS A 239 -20.52 -21.18 -4.78
C HIS A 239 -20.56 -21.93 -6.12
N SER A 240 -21.63 -22.66 -6.31
CA SER A 240 -21.93 -23.28 -7.59
C SER A 240 -22.93 -22.44 -8.35
N VAL A 241 -22.71 -22.32 -9.65
CA VAL A 241 -23.62 -21.66 -10.58
C VAL A 241 -24.26 -22.75 -11.45
N THR A 242 -25.57 -22.74 -11.56
CA THR A 242 -26.26 -23.62 -12.49
C THR A 242 -26.36 -22.92 -13.85
N ILE A 243 -25.76 -23.55 -14.86
CA ILE A 243 -25.86 -23.12 -16.25
C ILE A 243 -27.05 -23.87 -16.87
N THR A 244 -28.02 -23.10 -17.33
CA THR A 244 -29.20 -23.64 -18.04
C THR A 244 -29.06 -23.32 -19.53
N PHE A 245 -29.20 -24.33 -20.36
CA PHE A 245 -29.08 -24.16 -21.80
C PHE A 245 -30.45 -23.91 -22.42
N ASN A 246 -30.54 -22.92 -23.30
CA ASN A 246 -31.75 -22.63 -24.07
C ASN A 246 -31.50 -22.99 -25.53
N GLY A 247 -32.25 -23.89 -26.08
CA GLY A 247 -32.16 -24.38 -27.45
C GLY A 247 -32.51 -23.32 -28.52
N ASN A 248 -32.98 -22.13 -28.13
CA ASN A 248 -33.29 -20.99 -29.01
C ASN A 248 -34.09 -21.42 -30.28
N GLY A 249 -35.06 -22.33 -30.12
CA GLY A 249 -35.89 -22.82 -31.22
C GLY A 249 -35.37 -24.07 -31.92
N GLY A 250 -34.20 -24.59 -31.51
CA GLY A 250 -33.70 -25.89 -31.95
C GLY A 250 -34.41 -27.07 -31.28
N THR A 251 -34.37 -28.24 -31.90
CA THR A 251 -34.90 -29.49 -31.32
C THR A 251 -33.80 -30.17 -30.53
N GLY A 252 -34.03 -30.36 -29.25
CA GLY A 252 -33.12 -31.02 -28.30
C GLY A 252 -33.13 -30.32 -26.96
N THR A 253 -32.87 -31.06 -25.91
CA THR A 253 -32.70 -30.54 -24.54
C THR A 253 -31.29 -30.85 -24.06
N MET A 254 -30.63 -29.89 -23.46
CA MET A 254 -29.42 -30.09 -22.67
C MET A 254 -29.76 -29.97 -21.20
N ASP A 255 -29.28 -30.88 -20.41
CA ASP A 255 -29.47 -30.83 -18.97
C ASP A 255 -28.63 -29.65 -18.40
N SER A 256 -29.18 -29.02 -17.36
CA SER A 256 -28.47 -27.98 -16.62
C SER A 256 -27.23 -28.57 -15.97
N VAL A 257 -26.13 -27.81 -16.00
CA VAL A 257 -24.85 -28.22 -15.39
C VAL A 257 -24.54 -27.28 -14.23
N THR A 258 -24.18 -27.87 -13.10
CA THR A 258 -23.72 -27.13 -11.93
C THR A 258 -22.20 -27.10 -11.93
N VAL A 259 -21.63 -25.91 -12.00
CA VAL A 259 -20.17 -25.63 -12.01
C VAL A 259 -19.78 -24.75 -10.84
N LYS A 260 -18.54 -24.86 -10.39
CA LYS A 260 -18.02 -23.92 -9.40
C LYS A 260 -17.91 -22.54 -10.03
N ALA A 261 -18.33 -21.51 -9.31
CA ALA A 261 -18.15 -20.12 -9.77
C ALA A 261 -16.67 -19.83 -10.02
N GLY A 262 -16.36 -19.27 -11.19
CA GLY A 262 -14.99 -19.00 -11.63
C GLY A 262 -14.28 -20.17 -12.32
N ALA A 263 -14.89 -21.36 -12.43
CA ALA A 263 -14.33 -22.44 -13.22
C ALA A 263 -14.63 -22.27 -14.72
N ASN A 264 -13.66 -22.66 -15.56
CA ASN A 264 -13.89 -22.76 -16.99
C ASN A 264 -14.80 -23.97 -17.26
N TYR A 265 -15.83 -23.77 -18.07
CA TYR A 265 -16.68 -24.82 -18.56
C TYR A 265 -16.58 -24.91 -20.08
N THR A 266 -16.31 -26.12 -20.58
CA THR A 266 -16.27 -26.39 -22.02
C THR A 266 -17.56 -27.10 -22.43
N LEU A 267 -18.22 -26.56 -23.44
CA LEU A 267 -19.42 -27.17 -24.06
C LEU A 267 -19.06 -28.43 -24.84
#